data_b1126363c0a079d086638ae955eb58bd
#
_entry.id   b1126363c0a079d086638ae955eb58bd
#
_cell.length_a   1.000
_cell.length_b   1.000
_cell.length_c   1.000
_cell.angle_alpha   90.00
_cell.angle_beta   90.00
_cell.angle_gamma   90.00
#
_symmetry.space_group_name_H-M   'P 1'
#
loop_
_entity.id
_entity.type
_entity.pdbx_description
1 polymer ?
#
loop_
_entity_poly.entity_id
_entity_poly.type
_entity_poly.pdbx_seq_one_letter_code
_entity_poly.pdbx_strand_id
1 'polypeptide(L)'
;MIEFWNKMSVKEETDIDDEYINRQLRWREIERNLSGVNTILDIGAATGVFSIPLAKMGYDVTHFDLSSKMIDVAKEKAKGLDNIKFVQGNAKDMSMFADRQFDLVLNLDGAISFSGKDAEKVIAESCRVAKNKLLVSVSNKACMVATWLNFSINQYGSITPAVNEILENGYWDINQFDTNKEIGDNFFPIESFKAFSPEELKIKLEENKMKVRFSRSLGSLSHLYLLHLYRQKPNELQSSNIDSSEEFIDFCEKFDIEVMPNGPGSFRRAGVIALAEKR
;
A
#
# COMPACT_ATOMS: atom_id res chain seq x y z
N MET A 1 14.66 0.57 8.95
CA MET A 1 13.73 0.42 7.79
C MET A 1 14.39 -0.23 6.56
N ILE A 2 15.50 0.27 6.00
CA ILE A 2 16.18 -0.34 4.83
C ILE A 2 16.53 -1.82 5.07
N GLU A 3 17.12 -2.16 6.20
CA GLU A 3 17.49 -3.54 6.54
C GLU A 3 16.26 -4.47 6.61
N PHE A 4 15.14 -3.96 7.12
CA PHE A 4 13.88 -4.70 7.16
C PHE A 4 13.42 -5.06 5.74
N TRP A 5 13.31 -4.08 4.85
CA TRP A 5 12.90 -4.34 3.46
C TRP A 5 13.88 -5.21 2.70
N ASN A 6 15.17 -5.09 2.98
CA ASN A 6 16.17 -6.00 2.43
C ASN A 6 15.95 -7.47 2.85
N LYS A 7 15.48 -7.71 4.08
CA LYS A 7 15.15 -9.07 4.56
C LYS A 7 13.82 -9.56 3.96
N MET A 8 12.89 -8.65 3.68
CA MET A 8 11.58 -9.01 3.12
C MET A 8 11.64 -9.37 1.63
N SER A 9 12.71 -9.04 0.90
CA SER A 9 12.81 -9.26 -0.56
C SER A 9 12.56 -10.72 -0.99
N VAL A 10 12.88 -11.70 -0.15
CA VAL A 10 12.61 -13.12 -0.43
C VAL A 10 11.14 -13.48 -0.20
N LYS A 11 10.49 -12.84 0.77
CA LYS A 11 9.09 -13.12 1.15
C LYS A 11 8.09 -12.37 0.27
N GLU A 12 8.51 -11.32 -0.39
CA GLU A 12 7.66 -10.47 -1.23
C GLU A 12 7.14 -11.18 -2.48
N GLU A 13 7.75 -12.30 -2.84
CA GLU A 13 7.34 -13.12 -3.98
C GLU A 13 6.18 -14.07 -3.66
N THR A 14 5.81 -14.23 -2.40
CA THR A 14 4.72 -15.12 -1.99
C THR A 14 3.44 -14.35 -1.77
N ASP A 15 2.42 -14.64 -2.56
CA ASP A 15 1.06 -14.20 -2.30
C ASP A 15 0.49 -15.02 -1.14
N ILE A 16 0.12 -14.34 -0.08
CA ILE A 16 -0.43 -14.95 1.13
C ILE A 16 -1.82 -14.35 1.35
N ASP A 17 -2.81 -15.21 1.61
CA ASP A 17 -4.18 -14.87 1.97
C ASP A 17 -4.87 -13.96 0.91
N ASP A 18 -5.34 -12.77 1.32
CA ASP A 18 -6.04 -11.82 0.48
C ASP A 18 -5.11 -10.96 -0.41
N GLU A 19 -3.80 -11.15 -0.34
CA GLU A 19 -2.81 -10.32 -1.04
C GLU A 19 -2.99 -10.41 -2.57
N TYR A 20 -3.21 -11.63 -3.09
CA TYR A 20 -3.47 -11.83 -4.51
C TYR A 20 -4.70 -11.03 -4.97
N ILE A 21 -5.83 -11.13 -4.25
CA ILE A 21 -7.07 -10.41 -4.58
C ILE A 21 -6.82 -8.90 -4.59
N ASN A 22 -6.14 -8.40 -3.56
CA ASN A 22 -5.84 -6.97 -3.45
C ASN A 22 -4.88 -6.46 -4.55
N ARG A 23 -3.96 -7.31 -5.02
CA ARG A 23 -3.12 -7.00 -6.20
C ARG A 23 -3.95 -6.93 -7.46
N GLN A 24 -4.89 -7.86 -7.66
CA GLN A 24 -5.79 -7.83 -8.81
C GLN A 24 -6.68 -6.58 -8.80
N LEU A 25 -7.24 -6.22 -7.66
CA LEU A 25 -8.04 -5.01 -7.52
C LEU A 25 -7.24 -3.72 -7.85
N ARG A 26 -5.98 -3.64 -7.41
CA ARG A 26 -5.08 -2.53 -7.78
C ARG A 26 -4.71 -2.56 -9.25
N TRP A 27 -4.45 -3.75 -9.79
CA TRP A 27 -4.11 -3.93 -11.20
C TRP A 27 -5.22 -3.44 -12.12
N ARG A 28 -6.47 -3.75 -11.83
CA ARG A 28 -7.63 -3.27 -12.57
C ARG A 28 -7.72 -1.74 -12.60
N GLU A 29 -7.41 -1.09 -11.48
CA GLU A 29 -7.38 0.38 -11.45
C GLU A 29 -6.20 0.95 -12.26
N ILE A 30 -5.05 0.27 -12.28
CA ILE A 30 -3.95 0.66 -13.16
C ILE A 30 -4.42 0.58 -14.62
N GLU A 31 -4.94 -0.57 -15.07
CA GLU A 31 -5.35 -0.78 -16.46
C GLU A 31 -6.37 0.25 -16.95
N ARG A 32 -7.36 0.58 -16.13
CA ARG A 32 -8.37 1.62 -16.46
C ARG A 32 -7.76 3.00 -16.67
N ASN A 33 -6.55 3.22 -16.19
CA ASN A 33 -5.90 4.52 -16.21
C ASN A 33 -4.71 4.63 -17.16
N LEU A 34 -4.45 3.62 -17.99
CA LEU A 34 -3.32 3.58 -18.93
C LEU A 34 -3.56 4.38 -20.23
N SER A 35 -4.79 4.75 -20.54
CA SER A 35 -5.07 5.52 -21.76
C SER A 35 -4.33 6.86 -21.76
N GLY A 36 -3.54 7.12 -22.82
CA GLY A 36 -2.74 8.34 -22.99
C GLY A 36 -1.50 8.42 -22.09
N VAL A 37 -1.08 7.30 -21.49
CA VAL A 37 0.12 7.19 -20.67
C VAL A 37 1.27 6.66 -21.53
N ASN A 38 2.47 7.25 -21.39
CA ASN A 38 3.72 6.75 -21.96
C ASN A 38 4.74 6.47 -20.84
N THR A 39 4.85 7.40 -19.88
CA THR A 39 5.85 7.33 -18.81
C THR A 39 5.20 7.04 -17.46
N ILE A 40 5.72 6.05 -16.74
CA ILE A 40 5.20 5.61 -15.45
C ILE A 40 6.31 5.64 -14.40
N LEU A 41 6.02 6.20 -13.23
CA LEU A 41 6.84 6.05 -12.03
C LEU A 41 6.13 5.10 -11.06
N ASP A 42 6.80 4.03 -10.66
CA ASP A 42 6.33 3.09 -9.62
C ASP A 42 7.16 3.32 -8.36
N ILE A 43 6.54 3.89 -7.31
CA ILE A 43 7.18 4.30 -6.06
C ILE A 43 6.99 3.21 -5.00
N GLY A 44 8.10 2.71 -4.43
CA GLY A 44 8.08 1.55 -3.56
C GLY A 44 7.80 0.27 -4.35
N ALA A 45 8.39 0.18 -5.53
CA ALA A 45 8.09 -0.84 -6.54
C ALA A 45 8.53 -2.27 -6.14
N ALA A 46 9.23 -2.41 -5.02
CA ALA A 46 9.67 -3.69 -4.44
C ALA A 46 10.34 -4.61 -5.48
N THR A 47 9.85 -5.83 -5.65
CA THR A 47 10.38 -6.81 -6.61
C THR A 47 9.78 -6.68 -8.02
N GLY A 48 9.03 -5.59 -8.29
CA GLY A 48 8.55 -5.24 -9.62
C GLY A 48 7.20 -5.81 -10.00
N VAL A 49 6.31 -6.03 -9.02
CA VAL A 49 4.97 -6.62 -9.23
C VAL A 49 4.14 -5.83 -10.24
N PHE A 50 4.22 -4.51 -10.24
CA PHE A 50 3.52 -3.65 -11.19
C PHE A 50 4.46 -3.13 -12.29
N SER A 51 5.65 -2.70 -11.94
CA SER A 51 6.59 -2.09 -12.88
C SER A 51 7.01 -3.02 -14.02
N ILE A 52 7.27 -4.31 -13.75
CA ILE A 52 7.72 -5.27 -14.78
C ILE A 52 6.61 -5.59 -15.78
N PRO A 53 5.37 -5.95 -15.37
CA PRO A 53 4.27 -6.14 -16.34
C PRO A 53 4.01 -4.89 -17.19
N LEU A 54 4.04 -3.70 -16.61
CA LEU A 54 3.87 -2.44 -17.34
C LEU A 54 4.97 -2.23 -18.38
N ALA A 55 6.23 -2.52 -18.04
CA ALA A 55 7.31 -2.47 -19.01
C ALA A 55 7.14 -3.50 -20.14
N LYS A 56 6.67 -4.72 -19.82
CA LYS A 56 6.33 -5.74 -20.84
C LYS A 56 5.19 -5.30 -21.77
N MET A 57 4.28 -4.46 -21.29
CA MET A 57 3.23 -3.85 -22.11
C MET A 57 3.72 -2.69 -22.99
N GLY A 58 5.00 -2.29 -22.87
CA GLY A 58 5.63 -1.28 -23.71
C GLY A 58 5.67 0.14 -23.13
N TYR A 59 5.31 0.33 -21.84
CA TYR A 59 5.43 1.62 -21.16
C TYR A 59 6.88 1.89 -20.75
N ASP A 60 7.29 3.16 -20.76
CA ASP A 60 8.57 3.60 -20.19
C ASP A 60 8.43 3.70 -18.67
N VAL A 61 8.99 2.73 -17.94
CA VAL A 61 8.80 2.60 -16.49
C VAL A 61 10.05 3.03 -15.73
N THR A 62 9.87 3.86 -14.72
CA THR A 62 10.86 4.08 -13.67
C THR A 62 10.45 3.31 -12.43
N HIS A 63 11.21 2.26 -12.12
CA HIS A 63 11.10 1.46 -10.90
C HIS A 63 11.91 2.14 -9.80
N PHE A 64 11.25 2.65 -8.77
CA PHE A 64 11.86 3.41 -7.68
C PHE A 64 11.61 2.73 -6.34
N ASP A 65 12.67 2.35 -5.64
CA ASP A 65 12.57 1.71 -4.33
C ASP A 65 13.71 2.13 -3.40
N LEU A 66 13.47 2.02 -2.10
CA LEU A 66 14.44 2.29 -1.05
C LEU A 66 15.45 1.13 -0.90
N SER A 67 15.02 -0.11 -1.14
CA SER A 67 15.77 -1.32 -0.91
C SER A 67 16.57 -1.73 -2.14
N SER A 68 17.89 -1.72 -2.03
CA SER A 68 18.76 -2.23 -3.11
C SER A 68 18.50 -3.70 -3.43
N LYS A 69 18.18 -4.53 -2.42
CA LYS A 69 17.90 -5.95 -2.63
C LYS A 69 16.58 -6.20 -3.36
N MET A 70 15.54 -5.39 -3.10
CA MET A 70 14.30 -5.43 -3.88
C MET A 70 14.59 -5.10 -5.35
N ILE A 71 15.38 -4.04 -5.58
CA ILE A 71 15.81 -3.62 -6.92
C ILE A 71 16.61 -4.73 -7.61
N ASP A 72 17.51 -5.41 -6.91
CA ASP A 72 18.32 -6.47 -7.50
C ASP A 72 17.44 -7.65 -7.96
N VAL A 73 16.44 -8.04 -7.15
CA VAL A 73 15.46 -9.06 -7.56
C VAL A 73 14.66 -8.60 -8.78
N ALA A 74 14.19 -7.34 -8.77
CA ALA A 74 13.43 -6.78 -9.88
C ALA A 74 14.27 -6.72 -11.18
N LYS A 75 15.55 -6.35 -11.11
CA LYS A 75 16.45 -6.36 -12.27
C LYS A 75 16.63 -7.74 -12.89
N GLU A 76 16.79 -8.78 -12.05
CA GLU A 76 16.88 -10.16 -12.54
C GLU A 76 15.61 -10.59 -13.28
N LYS A 77 14.44 -10.24 -12.76
CA LYS A 77 13.13 -10.54 -13.38
C LYS A 77 12.88 -9.74 -14.66
N ALA A 78 13.47 -8.57 -14.79
CA ALA A 78 13.31 -7.66 -15.92
C ALA A 78 14.37 -7.85 -17.01
N LYS A 79 15.21 -8.89 -16.95
CA LYS A 79 16.22 -9.16 -17.98
C LYS A 79 15.60 -9.19 -19.38
N GLY A 80 16.19 -8.41 -20.29
CA GLY A 80 15.72 -8.28 -21.68
C GLY A 80 14.67 -7.20 -21.91
N LEU A 81 14.33 -6.39 -20.89
CA LEU A 81 13.51 -5.19 -21.05
C LEU A 81 14.39 -3.94 -21.04
N ASP A 82 14.32 -3.13 -22.10
CA ASP A 82 15.12 -1.91 -22.26
C ASP A 82 14.35 -0.64 -21.81
N ASN A 83 13.04 -0.77 -21.60
CA ASN A 83 12.13 0.32 -21.25
C ASN A 83 11.79 0.38 -19.74
N ILE A 84 12.62 -0.21 -18.89
CA ILE A 84 12.54 -0.11 -17.45
C ILE A 84 13.85 0.43 -16.86
N LYS A 85 13.75 1.52 -16.08
CA LYS A 85 14.87 2.14 -15.39
C LYS A 85 14.74 1.90 -13.89
N PHE A 86 15.81 1.45 -13.24
CA PHE A 86 15.87 1.21 -11.81
C PHE A 86 16.57 2.36 -11.09
N VAL A 87 15.91 2.93 -10.10
CA VAL A 87 16.43 4.04 -9.29
C VAL A 87 16.28 3.70 -7.82
N GLN A 88 17.38 3.71 -7.09
CA GLN A 88 17.32 3.59 -5.63
C GLN A 88 17.16 4.97 -4.99
N GLY A 89 16.21 5.10 -4.05
CA GLY A 89 16.01 6.36 -3.35
C GLY A 89 14.93 6.29 -2.29
N ASN A 90 14.79 7.40 -1.57
CA ASN A 90 13.78 7.54 -0.53
C ASN A 90 12.61 8.39 -1.06
N ALA A 91 11.39 7.86 -0.98
CA ALA A 91 10.19 8.56 -1.45
C ALA A 91 9.89 9.89 -0.72
N LYS A 92 10.55 10.15 0.40
CA LYS A 92 10.49 11.44 1.12
C LYS A 92 11.23 12.56 0.40
N ASP A 93 12.16 12.22 -0.49
CA ASP A 93 12.95 13.15 -1.30
C ASP A 93 13.17 12.54 -2.68
N MET A 94 12.40 13.00 -3.63
CA MET A 94 12.49 12.63 -5.03
C MET A 94 13.01 13.80 -5.90
N SER A 95 13.88 14.64 -5.35
CA SER A 95 14.47 15.82 -6.03
C SER A 95 15.22 15.49 -7.31
N MET A 96 15.62 14.22 -7.50
CA MET A 96 16.20 13.71 -8.75
C MET A 96 15.20 13.69 -9.91
N PHE A 97 13.90 13.80 -9.63
CA PHE A 97 12.85 13.88 -10.64
C PHE A 97 12.28 15.29 -10.74
N ALA A 98 12.07 15.75 -11.96
CA ALA A 98 11.47 17.05 -12.21
C ALA A 98 9.97 17.07 -11.85
N ASP A 99 9.44 18.26 -11.63
CA ASP A 99 7.99 18.46 -11.49
C ASP A 99 7.27 17.99 -12.76
N ARG A 100 6.13 17.31 -12.57
CA ARG A 100 5.29 16.83 -13.67
C ARG A 100 6.06 15.98 -14.70
N GLN A 101 6.96 15.10 -14.23
CA GLN A 101 7.80 14.29 -15.12
C GLN A 101 7.06 13.07 -15.69
N PHE A 102 6.17 12.45 -14.92
CA PHE A 102 5.57 11.16 -15.28
C PHE A 102 4.07 11.29 -15.57
N ASP A 103 3.62 10.69 -16.68
CA ASP A 103 2.20 10.72 -17.07
C ASP A 103 1.32 10.03 -16.04
N LEU A 104 1.78 8.89 -15.48
CA LEU A 104 1.15 8.17 -14.38
C LEU A 104 2.18 7.90 -13.27
N VAL A 105 1.81 8.26 -12.05
CA VAL A 105 2.57 7.89 -10.86
C VAL A 105 1.77 6.84 -10.08
N LEU A 106 2.41 5.74 -9.75
CA LEU A 106 1.91 4.70 -8.86
C LEU A 106 2.63 4.84 -7.53
N ASN A 107 1.91 4.93 -6.42
CA ASN A 107 2.43 4.80 -5.08
C ASN A 107 1.53 3.83 -4.35
N LEU A 108 1.76 2.55 -4.60
CA LEU A 108 0.91 1.47 -4.16
C LEU A 108 1.63 0.68 -3.07
N ASP A 109 0.91 0.40 -2.00
CA ASP A 109 1.30 -0.62 -1.04
C ASP A 109 2.56 -0.35 -0.20
N GLY A 110 2.65 0.82 0.43
CA GLY A 110 3.56 0.90 1.56
C GLY A 110 4.39 2.17 1.68
N ALA A 111 4.94 2.74 0.62
CA ALA A 111 5.88 3.84 0.73
C ALA A 111 5.33 5.04 1.53
N ILE A 112 4.05 5.37 1.41
CA ILE A 112 3.41 6.42 2.21
C ILE A 112 3.23 5.94 3.66
N SER A 113 2.56 4.83 3.87
CA SER A 113 2.19 4.37 5.22
C SER A 113 3.40 4.07 6.09
N PHE A 114 4.43 3.42 5.55
CA PHE A 114 5.66 3.11 6.28
C PHE A 114 6.62 4.30 6.45
N SER A 115 6.26 5.46 5.93
CA SER A 115 6.99 6.70 6.20
C SER A 115 6.57 7.40 7.50
N GLY A 116 5.54 6.90 8.19
CA GLY A 116 5.11 7.40 9.49
C GLY A 116 4.85 8.91 9.48
N LYS A 117 5.56 9.67 10.28
CA LYS A 117 5.46 11.15 10.37
C LYS A 117 5.74 11.86 9.04
N ASP A 118 6.51 11.24 8.16
CA ASP A 118 6.86 11.81 6.86
C ASP A 118 5.89 11.39 5.74
N ALA A 119 4.80 10.68 6.04
CA ALA A 119 3.83 10.21 5.05
C ALA A 119 3.30 11.35 4.15
N GLU A 120 3.05 12.52 4.74
CA GLU A 120 2.56 13.69 3.98
C GLU A 120 3.61 14.25 3.01
N LYS A 121 4.91 14.15 3.35
CA LYS A 121 6.00 14.50 2.41
C LYS A 121 6.02 13.57 1.21
N VAL A 122 5.83 12.26 1.45
CA VAL A 122 5.76 11.27 0.36
C VAL A 122 4.56 11.53 -0.54
N ILE A 123 3.41 11.89 0.03
CA ILE A 123 2.22 12.31 -0.76
C ILE A 123 2.56 13.54 -1.60
N ALA A 124 3.16 14.56 -1.00
CA ALA A 124 3.52 15.80 -1.70
C ALA A 124 4.49 15.56 -2.87
N GLU A 125 5.54 14.76 -2.64
CA GLU A 125 6.49 14.38 -3.69
C GLU A 125 5.81 13.56 -4.80
N SER A 126 4.96 12.58 -4.45
CA SER A 126 4.18 11.82 -5.44
C SER A 126 3.29 12.72 -6.30
N CYS A 127 2.63 13.69 -5.65
CA CYS A 127 1.83 14.70 -6.36
C CYS A 127 2.71 15.61 -7.23
N ARG A 128 3.89 16.02 -6.76
CA ARG A 128 4.80 16.93 -7.50
C ARG A 128 5.26 16.34 -8.82
N VAL A 129 5.71 15.08 -8.79
CA VAL A 129 6.29 14.40 -9.97
C VAL A 129 5.22 13.92 -10.96
N ALA A 130 3.95 13.83 -10.55
CA ALA A 130 2.84 13.45 -11.42
C ALA A 130 2.52 14.59 -12.41
N LYS A 131 2.50 14.25 -13.70
CA LYS A 131 2.11 15.15 -14.80
C LYS A 131 0.60 15.15 -15.00
N ASN A 132 0.00 13.96 -15.03
CA ASN A 132 -1.43 13.80 -15.30
C ASN A 132 -2.14 13.10 -14.15
N LYS A 133 -1.76 11.85 -13.84
CA LYS A 133 -2.46 10.97 -12.92
C LYS A 133 -1.56 10.46 -11.80
N LEU A 134 -2.15 10.28 -10.63
CA LEU A 134 -1.56 9.65 -9.47
C LEU A 134 -2.55 8.61 -8.92
N LEU A 135 -2.16 7.34 -8.90
CA LEU A 135 -2.86 6.27 -8.23
C LEU A 135 -2.12 5.91 -6.95
N VAL A 136 -2.81 6.03 -5.83
CA VAL A 136 -2.23 5.82 -4.50
C VAL A 136 -2.98 4.73 -3.77
N SER A 137 -2.27 3.88 -3.02
CA SER A 137 -2.91 3.09 -1.99
C SER A 137 -2.17 3.18 -0.66
N VAL A 138 -2.92 3.19 0.44
CA VAL A 138 -2.41 3.36 1.80
C VAL A 138 -3.13 2.43 2.76
N SER A 139 -2.56 2.22 3.94
CA SER A 139 -3.20 1.42 4.97
C SER A 139 -4.45 2.11 5.52
N ASN A 140 -5.48 1.30 5.77
CA ASN A 140 -6.77 1.79 6.24
C ASN A 140 -6.75 2.00 7.76
N LYS A 141 -7.14 3.19 8.19
CA LYS A 141 -7.18 3.60 9.60
C LYS A 141 -8.14 2.74 10.43
N ALA A 142 -9.32 2.41 9.90
CA ALA A 142 -10.30 1.59 10.63
C ALA A 142 -9.73 0.20 10.97
N CYS A 143 -9.05 -0.43 10.03
CA CYS A 143 -8.39 -1.71 10.24
C CYS A 143 -7.26 -1.60 11.27
N MET A 144 -6.45 -0.54 11.18
CA MET A 144 -5.34 -0.32 12.12
C MET A 144 -5.82 -0.06 13.54
N VAL A 145 -6.88 0.75 13.72
CA VAL A 145 -7.49 0.96 15.04
C VAL A 145 -7.94 -0.36 15.66
N ALA A 146 -8.66 -1.20 14.89
CA ALA A 146 -9.13 -2.49 15.38
C ALA A 146 -7.97 -3.42 15.78
N THR A 147 -6.90 -3.44 14.99
CA THR A 147 -5.70 -4.25 15.26
C THR A 147 -5.02 -3.83 16.55
N TRP A 148 -4.75 -2.54 16.70
CA TRP A 148 -4.04 -2.01 17.85
C TRP A 148 -4.89 -2.01 19.12
N LEU A 149 -6.22 -1.86 19.00
CA LEU A 149 -7.14 -2.05 20.09
C LEU A 149 -7.08 -3.48 20.63
N ASN A 150 -7.13 -4.47 19.74
CA ASN A 150 -7.00 -5.87 20.11
C ASN A 150 -5.66 -6.16 20.80
N PHE A 151 -4.56 -5.67 20.25
CA PHE A 151 -3.24 -5.79 20.85
C PHE A 151 -3.19 -5.13 22.22
N SER A 152 -3.68 -3.90 22.36
CA SER A 152 -3.68 -3.13 23.60
C SER A 152 -4.44 -3.85 24.73
N ILE A 153 -5.63 -4.35 24.44
CA ILE A 153 -6.43 -5.09 25.42
C ILE A 153 -5.75 -6.39 25.82
N ASN A 154 -5.21 -7.16 24.85
CA ASN A 154 -4.60 -8.45 25.16
C ASN A 154 -3.27 -8.31 25.91
N GLN A 155 -2.47 -7.31 25.63
CA GLN A 155 -1.15 -7.11 26.25
C GLN A 155 -1.21 -6.30 27.54
N TYR A 156 -2.11 -5.33 27.64
CA TYR A 156 -2.15 -4.37 28.75
C TYR A 156 -3.43 -4.41 29.56
N GLY A 157 -4.45 -5.14 29.11
CA GLY A 157 -5.77 -5.20 29.76
C GLY A 157 -6.58 -3.90 29.66
N SER A 158 -6.16 -2.95 28.85
CA SER A 158 -6.78 -1.62 28.72
C SER A 158 -6.52 -1.00 27.37
N ILE A 159 -7.28 0.05 27.02
CA ILE A 159 -7.03 0.89 25.85
C ILE A 159 -5.85 1.82 26.18
N THR A 160 -4.74 1.67 25.48
CA THR A 160 -3.54 2.51 25.68
C THR A 160 -3.65 3.85 24.95
N PRO A 161 -2.90 4.88 25.35
CA PRO A 161 -2.83 6.16 24.63
C PRO A 161 -2.47 6.02 23.16
N ALA A 162 -1.65 5.02 22.80
CA ALA A 162 -1.27 4.74 21.41
C ALA A 162 -2.49 4.40 20.52
N VAL A 163 -3.49 3.71 21.05
CA VAL A 163 -4.74 3.41 20.29
C VAL A 163 -5.52 4.69 20.02
N ASN A 164 -5.58 5.61 20.98
CA ASN A 164 -6.23 6.91 20.79
C ASN A 164 -5.49 7.76 19.74
N GLU A 165 -4.15 7.76 19.74
CA GLU A 165 -3.35 8.45 18.72
C GLU A 165 -3.64 7.90 17.31
N ILE A 166 -3.74 6.57 17.17
CA ILE A 166 -4.10 5.96 15.90
C ILE A 166 -5.53 6.35 15.48
N LEU A 167 -6.48 6.36 16.43
CA LEU A 167 -7.86 6.73 16.17
C LEU A 167 -7.97 8.18 15.68
N GLU A 168 -7.29 9.10 16.35
CA GLU A 168 -7.34 10.52 16.03
C GLU A 168 -6.54 10.85 14.77
N ASN A 169 -5.27 10.47 14.76
CA ASN A 169 -4.30 10.91 13.78
C ASN A 169 -3.87 9.84 12.78
N GLY A 170 -4.30 8.56 12.94
CA GLY A 170 -3.83 7.45 12.11
C GLY A 170 -2.34 7.13 12.29
N TYR A 171 -1.69 7.74 13.28
CA TYR A 171 -0.25 7.62 13.48
C TYR A 171 0.10 6.61 14.57
N TRP A 172 1.14 5.81 14.32
CA TRP A 172 1.75 4.88 15.24
C TRP A 172 3.27 5.03 15.24
N ASP A 173 3.86 4.94 16.43
CA ASP A 173 5.30 4.99 16.64
C ASP A 173 5.67 4.01 17.75
N ILE A 174 6.75 3.26 17.56
CA ILE A 174 7.21 2.25 18.54
C ILE A 174 7.47 2.86 19.91
N ASN A 175 7.87 4.13 19.97
CA ASN A 175 8.14 4.84 21.23
C ASN A 175 6.87 5.15 22.05
N GLN A 176 5.67 4.94 21.49
CA GLN A 176 4.41 5.07 22.21
C GLN A 176 4.12 3.86 23.10
N PHE A 177 4.89 2.79 22.98
CA PHE A 177 4.75 1.57 23.76
C PHE A 177 5.80 1.51 24.86
N ASP A 178 5.42 0.92 26.01
CA ASP A 178 6.36 0.61 27.08
C ASP A 178 7.27 -0.55 26.62
N THR A 179 8.47 -0.22 26.20
CA THR A 179 9.50 -1.17 25.76
C THR A 179 10.05 -2.07 26.85
N ASN A 180 9.69 -1.80 28.13
CA ASN A 180 10.06 -2.67 29.25
C ASN A 180 9.19 -3.95 29.35
N LYS A 181 8.07 -4.00 28.62
CA LYS A 181 7.36 -5.26 28.39
C LYS A 181 7.93 -5.86 27.12
N GLU A 182 8.44 -7.09 27.22
CA GLU A 182 8.89 -7.87 26.07
C GLU A 182 7.77 -7.89 25.02
N ILE A 183 7.94 -7.06 24.03
CA ILE A 183 7.18 -7.15 22.80
C ILE A 183 7.80 -8.34 22.10
N GLY A 184 7.14 -9.50 22.11
CA GLY A 184 7.71 -10.75 21.60
C GLY A 184 8.28 -10.59 20.19
N ASP A 185 9.19 -11.49 19.80
CA ASP A 185 9.95 -11.49 18.53
C ASP A 185 9.09 -11.39 17.25
N ASN A 186 7.77 -11.50 17.37
CA ASN A 186 6.79 -11.36 16.28
C ASN A 186 6.26 -9.93 16.10
N PHE A 187 6.73 -8.98 16.88
CA PHE A 187 6.29 -7.60 16.74
C PHE A 187 6.98 -6.92 15.53
N PHE A 188 6.19 -6.22 14.75
CA PHE A 188 6.64 -5.54 13.54
C PHE A 188 7.89 -4.68 13.81
N PRO A 189 9.01 -4.91 13.13
CA PRO A 189 10.20 -4.06 13.25
C PRO A 189 10.04 -2.74 12.48
N ILE A 190 8.84 -2.18 12.48
CA ILE A 190 8.49 -0.91 11.84
C ILE A 190 8.57 0.17 12.92
N GLU A 191 9.42 1.16 12.70
CA GLU A 191 9.65 2.24 13.66
C GLU A 191 8.44 3.16 13.82
N SER A 192 7.74 3.42 12.71
CA SER A 192 6.54 4.25 12.70
C SER A 192 5.67 3.97 11.48
N PHE A 193 4.39 4.32 11.60
CA PHE A 193 3.38 4.01 10.59
C PHE A 193 2.30 5.08 10.55
N LYS A 194 1.73 5.31 9.37
CA LYS A 194 0.60 6.21 9.17
C LYS A 194 -0.50 5.52 8.36
N ALA A 195 -1.69 5.48 8.91
CA ALA A 195 -2.89 5.01 8.25
C ALA A 195 -3.85 6.17 7.96
N PHE A 196 -4.70 5.99 6.97
CA PHE A 196 -5.65 7.01 6.53
C PHE A 196 -7.05 6.41 6.39
N SER A 197 -8.07 7.20 6.64
CA SER A 197 -9.39 6.93 6.08
C SER A 197 -9.44 7.38 4.61
N PRO A 198 -10.42 6.92 3.82
CA PRO A 198 -10.59 7.41 2.45
C PRO A 198 -10.73 8.93 2.36
N GLU A 199 -11.44 9.57 3.30
CA GLU A 199 -11.62 11.01 3.30
C GLU A 199 -10.34 11.77 3.69
N GLU A 200 -9.58 11.26 4.68
CA GLU A 200 -8.29 11.87 5.04
C GLU A 200 -7.29 11.83 3.87
N LEU A 201 -7.20 10.70 3.16
CA LEU A 201 -6.34 10.59 1.98
C LEU A 201 -6.77 11.59 0.88
N LYS A 202 -8.09 11.68 0.62
CA LYS A 202 -8.64 12.65 -0.35
C LYS A 202 -8.24 14.08 0.01
N ILE A 203 -8.43 14.50 1.26
CA ILE A 203 -8.06 15.84 1.74
C ILE A 203 -6.57 16.10 1.48
N LYS A 204 -5.68 15.14 1.83
CA LYS A 204 -4.24 15.30 1.62
C LYS A 204 -3.84 15.43 0.15
N LEU A 205 -4.51 14.72 -0.74
CA LEU A 205 -4.29 14.86 -2.19
C LEU A 205 -4.79 16.22 -2.71
N GLU A 206 -5.94 16.69 -2.22
CA GLU A 206 -6.51 18.00 -2.61
C GLU A 206 -5.68 19.17 -2.11
N GLU A 207 -5.11 19.11 -0.90
CA GLU A 207 -4.14 20.06 -0.35
C GLU A 207 -2.91 20.19 -1.26
N ASN A 208 -2.51 19.11 -1.93
CA ASN A 208 -1.43 19.07 -2.92
C ASN A 208 -1.88 19.39 -4.35
N LYS A 209 -3.01 20.12 -4.50
CA LYS A 209 -3.53 20.62 -5.77
C LYS A 209 -3.93 19.53 -6.77
N MET A 210 -4.25 18.34 -6.28
CA MET A 210 -4.81 17.28 -7.11
C MET A 210 -6.35 17.39 -7.13
N LYS A 211 -6.96 16.90 -8.21
CA LYS A 211 -8.41 16.67 -8.31
C LYS A 211 -8.66 15.20 -8.08
N VAL A 212 -9.20 14.86 -6.92
CA VAL A 212 -9.48 13.47 -6.59
C VAL A 212 -10.72 12.98 -7.36
N ARG A 213 -10.59 11.89 -8.09
CA ARG A 213 -11.68 11.24 -8.83
C ARG A 213 -12.47 10.32 -7.92
N PHE A 214 -11.75 9.53 -7.14
CA PHE A 214 -12.31 8.73 -6.05
C PHE A 214 -11.25 8.51 -4.96
N SER A 215 -11.73 8.24 -3.76
CA SER A 215 -10.96 7.69 -2.64
C SER A 215 -11.88 6.75 -1.90
N ARG A 216 -11.52 5.47 -1.78
CA ARG A 216 -12.37 4.42 -1.23
C ARG A 216 -11.58 3.31 -0.58
N SER A 217 -12.25 2.46 0.18
CA SER A 217 -11.65 1.24 0.69
C SER A 217 -11.30 0.26 -0.42
N LEU A 218 -10.31 -0.58 -0.17
CA LEU A 218 -9.82 -1.63 -1.05
C LEU A 218 -9.69 -2.93 -0.26
N GLY A 219 -10.31 -4.01 -0.75
CA GLY A 219 -10.21 -5.34 -0.15
C GLY A 219 -11.04 -5.50 1.13
N SER A 220 -12.14 -4.76 1.29
CA SER A 220 -13.01 -4.90 2.46
C SER A 220 -13.70 -6.26 2.49
N LEU A 221 -14.23 -6.72 1.35
CA LEU A 221 -14.90 -8.01 1.30
C LEU A 221 -13.91 -9.17 1.46
N SER A 222 -12.79 -9.15 0.77
CA SER A 222 -11.77 -10.21 0.90
C SER A 222 -11.30 -10.34 2.35
N HIS A 223 -11.12 -9.22 3.04
CA HIS A 223 -10.76 -9.22 4.46
C HIS A 223 -11.87 -9.80 5.35
N LEU A 224 -13.12 -9.37 5.17
CA LEU A 224 -14.26 -9.90 5.94
C LEU A 224 -14.48 -11.40 5.68
N TYR A 225 -14.34 -11.82 4.43
CA TYR A 225 -14.42 -13.23 4.05
C TYR A 225 -13.31 -14.05 4.70
N LEU A 226 -12.07 -13.55 4.70
CA LEU A 226 -10.95 -14.18 5.36
C LEU A 226 -11.18 -14.35 6.86
N LEU A 227 -11.66 -13.31 7.54
CA LEU A 227 -12.02 -13.39 8.96
C LEU A 227 -13.12 -14.42 9.23
N HIS A 228 -14.09 -14.55 8.31
CA HIS A 228 -15.15 -15.55 8.43
C HIS A 228 -14.60 -16.97 8.29
N LEU A 229 -13.75 -17.22 7.28
CA LEU A 229 -13.07 -18.50 7.10
C LEU A 229 -12.21 -18.85 8.32
N TYR A 230 -11.53 -17.86 8.87
CA TYR A 230 -10.69 -18.05 10.08
C TYR A 230 -11.49 -18.59 11.25
N ARG A 231 -12.68 -18.08 11.49
CA ARG A 231 -13.54 -18.55 12.57
C ARG A 231 -14.05 -19.96 12.36
N GLN A 232 -14.28 -20.36 11.12
CA GLN A 232 -14.81 -21.69 10.78
C GLN A 232 -13.73 -22.78 10.73
N LYS A 233 -12.53 -22.42 10.27
CA LYS A 233 -11.44 -23.35 9.98
C LYS A 233 -10.08 -22.80 10.40
N PRO A 234 -9.85 -22.56 11.68
CA PRO A 234 -8.63 -21.88 12.16
C PRO A 234 -7.32 -22.61 11.81
N ASN A 235 -7.37 -23.90 11.56
CA ASN A 235 -6.18 -24.72 11.22
C ASN A 235 -5.89 -24.76 9.70
N GLU A 236 -6.77 -24.28 8.84
CA GLU A 236 -6.61 -24.32 7.39
C GLU A 236 -6.08 -23.00 6.79
N LEU A 237 -5.88 -21.99 7.61
CA LEU A 237 -5.57 -20.62 7.18
C LEU A 237 -4.17 -20.37 6.67
N GLN A 238 -3.28 -21.33 6.76
CA GLN A 238 -1.92 -21.18 6.26
C GLN A 238 -1.78 -21.41 4.75
N SER A 239 -2.82 -21.81 4.10
CA SER A 239 -2.77 -22.12 2.68
C SER A 239 -4.02 -21.61 1.95
N SER A 240 -3.84 -20.64 1.08
CA SER A 240 -4.44 -20.49 -0.26
C SER A 240 -5.89 -20.99 -0.51
N ASN A 241 -6.78 -21.03 0.46
CA ASN A 241 -8.18 -21.42 0.24
C ASN A 241 -9.10 -20.21 0.03
N ILE A 242 -8.53 -19.04 -0.23
CA ILE A 242 -9.31 -17.90 -0.70
C ILE A 242 -9.62 -18.15 -2.18
N ASP A 243 -10.87 -18.04 -2.52
CA ASP A 243 -11.29 -18.05 -3.91
C ASP A 243 -10.62 -16.89 -4.65
N SER A 244 -9.82 -17.22 -5.65
CA SER A 244 -9.11 -16.25 -6.49
C SER A 244 -9.66 -16.22 -7.91
N SER A 245 -10.87 -16.77 -8.12
CA SER A 245 -11.55 -16.70 -9.42
C SER A 245 -11.84 -15.24 -9.82
N GLU A 246 -11.89 -14.99 -11.13
CA GLU A 246 -12.28 -13.68 -11.65
C GLU A 246 -13.67 -13.28 -11.16
N GLU A 247 -14.61 -14.22 -11.06
CA GLU A 247 -15.95 -13.97 -10.54
C GLU A 247 -15.90 -13.47 -9.08
N PHE A 248 -15.06 -14.05 -8.24
CA PHE A 248 -14.89 -13.61 -6.86
C PHE A 248 -14.21 -12.25 -6.78
N ILE A 249 -13.21 -12.00 -7.62
CA ILE A 249 -12.54 -10.68 -7.69
C ILE A 249 -13.52 -9.59 -8.14
N ASP A 250 -14.36 -9.88 -9.16
CA ASP A 250 -15.44 -8.98 -9.61
C ASP A 250 -16.41 -8.67 -8.48
N PHE A 251 -16.78 -9.67 -7.71
CA PHE A 251 -17.67 -9.51 -6.57
C PHE A 251 -17.04 -8.67 -5.46
N CYS A 252 -15.77 -8.89 -5.14
CA CYS A 252 -15.02 -8.09 -4.18
C CYS A 252 -14.94 -6.62 -4.62
N GLU A 253 -14.64 -6.37 -5.89
CA GLU A 253 -14.56 -5.01 -6.43
C GLU A 253 -15.90 -4.29 -6.35
N LYS A 254 -16.96 -4.94 -6.78
CA LYS A 254 -18.32 -4.39 -6.72
C LYS A 254 -18.72 -4.06 -5.28
N PHE A 255 -18.42 -4.95 -4.35
CA PHE A 255 -18.70 -4.71 -2.93
C PHE A 255 -17.97 -3.49 -2.39
N ASP A 256 -16.68 -3.34 -2.68
CA ASP A 256 -15.85 -2.22 -2.23
C ASP A 256 -16.34 -0.89 -2.83
N ILE A 257 -16.87 -0.91 -4.05
CA ILE A 257 -17.37 0.30 -4.73
C ILE A 257 -18.78 0.67 -4.28
N GLU A 258 -19.70 -0.29 -4.29
CA GLU A 258 -21.15 -0.02 -4.18
C GLU A 258 -21.68 -0.17 -2.75
N VAL A 259 -21.10 -1.12 -1.98
CA VAL A 259 -21.66 -1.49 -0.67
C VAL A 259 -20.87 -0.86 0.47
N MET A 260 -19.55 -0.90 0.42
CA MET A 260 -18.71 -0.49 1.54
C MET A 260 -17.48 0.35 1.14
N PRO A 261 -17.71 1.50 0.46
CA PRO A 261 -16.59 2.34 0.00
C PRO A 261 -15.75 2.94 1.15
N ASN A 262 -16.27 2.97 2.36
CA ASN A 262 -15.58 3.43 3.58
C ASN A 262 -15.35 2.28 4.57
N GLY A 263 -15.30 1.04 4.09
CA GLY A 263 -15.11 -0.15 4.92
C GLY A 263 -13.71 -0.27 5.53
N PRO A 264 -13.44 -1.37 6.25
CA PRO A 264 -12.16 -1.59 6.92
C PRO A 264 -10.98 -1.75 5.95
N GLY A 265 -11.25 -2.07 4.68
CA GLY A 265 -10.20 -2.38 3.71
C GLY A 265 -9.42 -3.65 4.04
N SER A 266 -8.37 -3.93 3.28
CA SER A 266 -7.48 -5.03 3.56
C SER A 266 -6.66 -4.80 4.84
N PHE A 267 -6.47 -5.86 5.61
CA PHE A 267 -5.69 -5.83 6.84
C PHE A 267 -4.17 -5.79 6.57
N ARG A 268 -3.71 -6.52 5.57
CA ARG A 268 -2.27 -6.77 5.46
C ARG A 268 -1.49 -5.62 4.85
N ARG A 269 -2.05 -4.93 3.89
CA ARG A 269 -1.41 -3.81 3.19
C ARG A 269 -2.46 -2.77 2.80
N ALA A 270 -2.22 -2.01 1.80
CA ALA A 270 -3.05 -0.90 1.37
C ALA A 270 -4.57 -1.22 1.30
N GLY A 271 -5.30 -0.80 2.30
CA GLY A 271 -6.76 -0.96 2.40
C GLY A 271 -7.56 0.29 2.03
N VAL A 272 -6.90 1.31 1.50
CA VAL A 272 -7.52 2.49 0.87
C VAL A 272 -6.85 2.73 -0.47
N ILE A 273 -7.63 3.03 -1.50
CA ILE A 273 -7.13 3.41 -2.83
C ILE A 273 -7.75 4.72 -3.30
N ALA A 274 -6.96 5.56 -3.93
CA ALA A 274 -7.43 6.83 -4.51
C ALA A 274 -6.79 7.09 -5.86
N LEU A 275 -7.58 7.62 -6.79
CA LEU A 275 -7.13 8.17 -8.06
C LEU A 275 -7.27 9.69 -8.01
N ALA A 276 -6.19 10.37 -8.35
CA ALA A 276 -6.15 11.82 -8.45
C ALA A 276 -5.53 12.27 -9.77
N GLU A 277 -6.00 13.39 -10.28
CA GLU A 277 -5.50 14.02 -11.51
C GLU A 277 -4.94 15.40 -11.20
N LYS A 278 -3.95 15.79 -11.97
CA LYS A 278 -3.38 17.15 -11.86
C LYS A 278 -4.42 18.17 -12.32
N ARG A 279 -4.56 19.26 -11.55
CA ARG A 279 -5.38 20.40 -11.93
C ARG A 279 -4.75 21.23 -13.05
#